data_4acdee3147dd8528d93d7b073ffd369e
#
_entry.id   4acdee3147dd8528d93d7b073ffd369e
#
_cell.length_a   1.000
_cell.length_b   1.000
_cell.length_c   1.000
_cell.angle_alpha   90.00
_cell.angle_beta   90.00
_cell.angle_gamma   90.00
#
_symmetry.space_group_name_H-M   'P 1'
#
loop_
_entity.id
_entity.type
_entity.pdbx_description
1 polymer ?
#
loop_
_entity_poly.entity_id
_entity_poly.type
_entity_poly.pdbx_seq_one_letter_code
_entity_poly.pdbx_strand_id
1 'polypeptide(L)'
;MTKLTGAQMIWECLTLEGVEVVFGYPGGAILPTYDAMLGYKIHHVLVRHEQGATHMADGYARASGKVGVAIATSGPGATNMVTGIATAMMDSVPIVCITGQVGSKAIGSDAFQETDVTGVTLPITKHNYLVTRTEDIPRAIKEAFFIARSGRQGPVLVDITKDAQQGSAEFVWEVGPLRLPGYRPDLRTLPSELERALHLINNAERPLILAGHGIISAGARAQVLEFAERAQVPIAMTLLGLGGIPASHGLNLGMMGMHGEAYVNSAIQQADLLLAFGMRFDDRVTGNLKTYAVNARKIHIDIDSSELNKNVRVDVGLVGDLRDVLQELLPGVQSADHSAWLDHIDSMKGDLAVRDIQSLPDTGHLYAAHVINDIWRLTKGNAIVVTDVGQHQMWEAQYYKHDHERTLITSGGLGTMGFALPAAIGAKFACPDREVWVVAGDGGFQMTMAELATIKQEKIKLNIAIINNFYLGMVRQWQEFFYEKRYAATPLLGPDFVKLAEAFGLRGMRIKQRAELQGLVEEARADSGTVVIDFQVEQEDSVFPMVPAGADLDKMIRRPARDVLIETGADADEWELGA
;
A
#
# COMPACT_ATOMS: atom_id res chain seq x y z
N MET A 1 -9.65 23.60 35.48
CA MET A 1 -9.27 22.44 34.64
C MET A 1 -10.24 21.32 34.95
N THR A 2 -10.66 20.55 33.95
CA THR A 2 -11.67 19.49 34.12
C THR A 2 -10.96 18.20 34.57
N LYS A 3 -11.48 17.57 35.61
CA LYS A 3 -11.00 16.26 36.05
C LYS A 3 -11.69 15.17 35.21
N LEU A 4 -10.90 14.32 34.54
CA LEU A 4 -11.37 13.22 33.69
C LEU A 4 -10.76 11.90 34.15
N THR A 5 -11.42 10.77 33.84
CA THR A 5 -10.79 9.45 33.92
C THR A 5 -9.81 9.28 32.76
N GLY A 6 -8.84 8.38 32.90
CA GLY A 6 -7.91 8.10 31.80
C GLY A 6 -8.62 7.62 30.54
N ALA A 7 -9.67 6.83 30.70
CA ALA A 7 -10.53 6.38 29.61
C ALA A 7 -11.20 7.56 28.87
N GLN A 8 -11.72 8.54 29.61
CA GLN A 8 -12.27 9.76 29.01
C GLN A 8 -11.17 10.61 28.35
N MET A 9 -9.98 10.67 28.93
CA MET A 9 -8.84 11.39 28.35
C MET A 9 -8.43 10.83 26.99
N ILE A 10 -8.49 9.50 26.80
CA ILE A 10 -8.21 8.87 25.49
C ILE A 10 -9.16 9.44 24.44
N TRP A 11 -10.47 9.41 24.67
CA TRP A 11 -11.46 9.89 23.69
C TRP A 11 -11.39 11.40 23.47
N GLU A 12 -11.12 12.17 24.54
CA GLU A 12 -10.92 13.61 24.44
C GLU A 12 -9.71 13.94 23.55
N CYS A 13 -8.59 13.25 23.75
CA CYS A 13 -7.38 13.42 22.92
C CYS A 13 -7.66 13.06 21.46
N LEU A 14 -8.35 11.95 21.19
CA LEU A 14 -8.73 11.56 19.82
C LEU A 14 -9.65 12.61 19.17
N THR A 15 -10.57 13.20 19.93
CA THR A 15 -11.43 14.29 19.45
C THR A 15 -10.60 15.52 19.10
N LEU A 16 -9.66 15.90 19.94
CA LEU A 16 -8.77 17.05 19.71
C LEU A 16 -7.78 16.84 18.55
N GLU A 17 -7.39 15.59 18.28
CA GLU A 17 -6.62 15.23 17.07
C GLU A 17 -7.47 15.13 15.79
N GLY A 18 -8.79 15.34 15.90
CA GLY A 18 -9.71 15.34 14.76
C GLY A 18 -10.04 13.94 14.23
N VAL A 19 -9.98 12.92 15.09
CA VAL A 19 -10.33 11.54 14.72
C VAL A 19 -11.85 11.43 14.58
N GLU A 20 -12.28 10.93 13.42
CA GLU A 20 -13.70 10.74 13.10
C GLU A 20 -14.14 9.29 13.25
N VAL A 21 -13.21 8.34 13.02
CA VAL A 21 -13.46 6.91 13.07
C VAL A 21 -12.30 6.16 13.72
N VAL A 22 -12.61 5.13 14.49
CA VAL A 22 -11.65 4.18 15.05
C VAL A 22 -12.08 2.75 14.71
N PHE A 23 -11.11 1.88 14.49
CA PHE A 23 -11.32 0.47 14.18
C PHE A 23 -10.84 -0.38 15.35
N GLY A 24 -11.67 -1.28 15.88
CA GLY A 24 -11.21 -2.00 17.05
C GLY A 24 -12.06 -3.17 17.49
N TYR A 25 -11.52 -3.90 18.47
CA TYR A 25 -12.16 -5.04 19.10
C TYR A 25 -12.04 -4.94 20.63
N PRO A 26 -13.15 -5.02 21.40
CA PRO A 26 -13.15 -4.89 22.86
C PRO A 26 -12.56 -6.12 23.53
N GLY A 27 -12.06 -5.91 24.77
CA GLY A 27 -11.57 -6.99 25.64
C GLY A 27 -11.29 -6.46 27.05
N GLY A 28 -10.97 -7.36 27.97
CA GLY A 28 -10.93 -7.09 29.41
C GLY A 28 -10.08 -5.90 29.87
N ALA A 29 -8.91 -5.72 29.26
CA ALA A 29 -7.96 -4.66 29.67
C ALA A 29 -8.31 -3.28 29.07
N ILE A 30 -9.12 -3.21 28.00
CA ILE A 30 -9.52 -1.95 27.36
C ILE A 30 -10.99 -1.55 27.65
N LEU A 31 -11.72 -2.36 28.43
CA LEU A 31 -13.13 -2.10 28.73
C LEU A 31 -13.41 -0.69 29.31
N PRO A 32 -12.58 -0.12 30.20
CA PRO A 32 -12.84 1.25 30.67
C PRO A 32 -12.88 2.27 29.53
N THR A 33 -12.01 2.12 28.53
CA THR A 33 -12.00 2.98 27.34
C THR A 33 -13.26 2.76 26.50
N TYR A 34 -13.72 1.52 26.31
CA TYR A 34 -14.96 1.24 25.58
C TYR A 34 -16.22 1.75 26.29
N ASP A 35 -16.26 1.67 27.63
CA ASP A 35 -17.35 2.24 28.42
C ASP A 35 -17.45 3.77 28.26
N ALA A 36 -16.31 4.46 28.34
CA ALA A 36 -16.24 5.91 28.16
C ALA A 36 -16.64 6.38 26.74
N MET A 37 -16.52 5.52 25.73
CA MET A 37 -16.82 5.80 24.33
C MET A 37 -18.22 6.35 24.13
N LEU A 38 -19.20 5.89 24.91
CA LEU A 38 -20.60 6.29 24.79
C LEU A 38 -20.83 7.79 24.97
N GLY A 39 -19.88 8.50 25.56
CA GLY A 39 -19.91 9.96 25.76
C GLY A 39 -19.37 10.78 24.57
N TYR A 40 -18.88 10.14 23.51
CA TYR A 40 -18.18 10.79 22.40
C TYR A 40 -18.83 10.48 21.04
N LYS A 41 -18.55 11.33 20.04
CA LYS A 41 -19.16 11.21 18.70
C LYS A 41 -18.29 10.45 17.69
N ILE A 42 -17.10 10.01 18.09
CA ILE A 42 -16.21 9.25 17.22
C ILE A 42 -16.89 7.92 16.85
N HIS A 43 -16.97 7.63 15.57
CA HIS A 43 -17.56 6.37 15.10
C HIS A 43 -16.61 5.20 15.39
N HIS A 44 -17.10 4.16 16.04
CA HIS A 44 -16.33 2.93 16.29
C HIS A 44 -16.81 1.83 15.35
N VAL A 45 -15.89 1.29 14.56
CA VAL A 45 -16.13 0.14 13.69
C VAL A 45 -15.70 -1.13 14.42
N LEU A 46 -16.66 -1.98 14.72
CA LEU A 46 -16.39 -3.28 15.35
C LEU A 46 -15.88 -4.26 14.29
N VAL A 47 -14.58 -4.52 14.31
CA VAL A 47 -13.93 -5.49 13.42
C VAL A 47 -14.20 -6.93 13.84
N ARG A 48 -13.72 -7.91 13.08
CA ARG A 48 -13.79 -9.33 13.44
C ARG A 48 -12.44 -9.91 13.87
N HIS A 49 -11.37 -9.15 13.60
CA HIS A 49 -10.00 -9.49 14.01
C HIS A 49 -9.17 -8.22 14.12
N GLU A 50 -8.26 -8.13 15.08
CA GLU A 50 -7.47 -6.91 15.33
C GLU A 50 -6.46 -6.62 14.20
N GLN A 51 -6.01 -7.64 13.46
CA GLN A 51 -5.28 -7.46 12.21
C GLN A 51 -6.14 -6.67 11.20
N GLY A 52 -7.43 -6.99 11.12
CA GLY A 52 -8.38 -6.23 10.29
C GLY A 52 -8.48 -4.76 10.74
N ALA A 53 -8.48 -4.49 12.06
CA ALA A 53 -8.51 -3.13 12.58
C ALA A 53 -7.29 -2.30 12.11
N THR A 54 -6.09 -2.87 12.18
CA THR A 54 -4.87 -2.18 11.72
C THR A 54 -4.84 -1.96 10.22
N HIS A 55 -5.30 -2.94 9.42
CA HIS A 55 -5.42 -2.75 7.97
C HIS A 55 -6.52 -1.74 7.59
N MET A 56 -7.63 -1.67 8.34
CA MET A 56 -8.64 -0.61 8.14
C MET A 56 -8.06 0.76 8.45
N ALA A 57 -7.31 0.91 9.56
CA ALA A 57 -6.60 2.14 9.89
C ALA A 57 -5.59 2.53 8.82
N ASP A 58 -4.85 1.56 8.28
CA ASP A 58 -3.90 1.75 7.17
C ASP A 58 -4.62 2.23 5.90
N GLY A 59 -5.67 1.53 5.46
CA GLY A 59 -6.45 1.93 4.29
C GLY A 59 -7.11 3.30 4.42
N TYR A 60 -7.60 3.63 5.63
CA TYR A 60 -8.13 4.97 5.95
C TYR A 60 -7.03 6.04 5.80
N ALA A 61 -5.85 5.78 6.34
CA ALA A 61 -4.73 6.74 6.27
C ALA A 61 -4.26 6.97 4.83
N ARG A 62 -4.11 5.90 4.04
CA ARG A 62 -3.70 6.02 2.63
C ARG A 62 -4.72 6.79 1.79
N ALA A 63 -6.02 6.51 1.97
CA ALA A 63 -7.07 7.17 1.21
C ALA A 63 -7.27 8.64 1.60
N SER A 64 -7.24 8.94 2.91
CA SER A 64 -7.53 10.29 3.43
C SER A 64 -6.31 11.21 3.55
N GLY A 65 -5.11 10.64 3.74
CA GLY A 65 -3.92 11.38 4.16
C GLY A 65 -3.91 11.77 5.65
N LYS A 66 -4.92 11.33 6.43
CA LYS A 66 -5.02 11.53 7.89
C LYS A 66 -4.38 10.33 8.62
N VAL A 67 -4.17 10.48 9.94
CA VAL A 67 -3.72 9.36 10.78
C VAL A 67 -4.88 8.38 11.01
N GLY A 68 -4.66 7.09 10.71
CA GLY A 68 -5.62 6.03 11.04
C GLY A 68 -5.49 5.56 12.48
N VAL A 69 -6.57 5.14 13.12
CA VAL A 69 -6.56 4.73 14.53
C VAL A 69 -7.14 3.33 14.70
N ALA A 70 -6.38 2.45 15.37
CA ALA A 70 -6.84 1.12 15.75
C ALA A 70 -6.77 0.93 17.27
N ILE A 71 -7.78 0.26 17.84
CA ILE A 71 -7.87 0.02 19.30
C ILE A 71 -8.06 -1.48 19.58
N ALA A 72 -7.26 -2.04 20.50
CA ALA A 72 -7.36 -3.44 20.92
C ALA A 72 -7.12 -3.62 22.42
N THR A 73 -7.45 -4.82 22.91
CA THR A 73 -7.13 -5.24 24.27
C THR A 73 -5.69 -5.73 24.39
N SER A 74 -5.28 -6.11 25.60
CA SER A 74 -3.97 -6.72 25.91
C SER A 74 -3.80 -8.11 25.30
N GLY A 75 -2.61 -8.67 25.47
CA GLY A 75 -2.29 -10.05 25.10
C GLY A 75 -2.60 -10.33 23.63
N PRO A 76 -3.50 -11.31 23.35
CA PRO A 76 -3.81 -11.72 21.98
C PRO A 76 -4.39 -10.59 21.13
N GLY A 77 -5.12 -9.63 21.71
CA GLY A 77 -5.63 -8.47 20.97
C GLY A 77 -4.50 -7.60 20.42
N ALA A 78 -3.54 -7.26 21.26
CA ALA A 78 -2.36 -6.48 20.87
C ALA A 78 -1.45 -7.26 19.90
N THR A 79 -1.19 -8.55 20.15
CA THR A 79 -0.33 -9.36 19.27
C THR A 79 -0.96 -9.60 17.90
N ASN A 80 -2.28 -9.66 17.79
CA ASN A 80 -2.98 -9.75 16.50
C ASN A 80 -2.80 -8.50 15.63
N MET A 81 -2.43 -7.34 16.19
CA MET A 81 -2.15 -6.12 15.42
C MET A 81 -0.77 -6.12 14.74
N VAL A 82 0.14 -6.99 15.14
CA VAL A 82 1.58 -6.96 14.74
C VAL A 82 1.77 -6.94 13.24
N THR A 83 1.09 -7.81 12.49
CA THR A 83 1.20 -7.85 11.02
C THR A 83 0.77 -6.52 10.39
N GLY A 84 -0.34 -5.93 10.84
CA GLY A 84 -0.81 -4.66 10.28
C GLY A 84 0.09 -3.47 10.65
N ILE A 85 0.64 -3.46 11.87
CA ILE A 85 1.63 -2.45 12.29
C ILE A 85 2.89 -2.56 11.42
N ALA A 86 3.41 -3.78 11.20
CA ALA A 86 4.57 -4.01 10.35
C ALA A 86 4.30 -3.59 8.88
N THR A 87 3.09 -3.83 8.37
CA THR A 87 2.66 -3.38 7.04
C THR A 87 2.74 -1.85 6.93
N ALA A 88 2.16 -1.14 7.90
CA ALA A 88 2.19 0.32 7.94
C ALA A 88 3.63 0.87 8.06
N MET A 89 4.51 0.21 8.84
CA MET A 89 5.90 0.61 8.98
C MET A 89 6.68 0.48 7.68
N MET A 90 6.51 -0.63 6.97
CA MET A 90 7.23 -0.88 5.72
C MET A 90 6.82 0.09 4.60
N ASP A 91 5.57 0.52 4.59
CA ASP A 91 5.03 1.42 3.57
C ASP A 91 4.93 2.88 4.02
N SER A 92 5.44 3.21 5.21
CA SER A 92 5.46 4.58 5.75
C SER A 92 4.05 5.18 5.91
N VAL A 93 3.11 4.40 6.48
CA VAL A 93 1.71 4.81 6.66
C VAL A 93 1.47 5.27 8.10
N PRO A 94 0.93 6.47 8.33
CA PRO A 94 0.71 6.99 9.67
C PRO A 94 -0.53 6.35 10.30
N ILE A 95 -0.32 5.45 11.26
CA ILE A 95 -1.37 4.91 12.11
C ILE A 95 -0.99 5.05 13.59
N VAL A 96 -1.98 5.23 14.45
CA VAL A 96 -1.83 5.18 15.90
C VAL A 96 -2.63 4.00 16.43
N CYS A 97 -1.93 3.06 17.07
CA CYS A 97 -2.52 1.91 17.71
C CYS A 97 -2.59 2.14 19.22
N ILE A 98 -3.79 1.97 19.80
CA ILE A 98 -3.99 2.09 21.24
C ILE A 98 -4.35 0.70 21.77
N THR A 99 -3.53 0.19 22.72
CA THR A 99 -3.78 -1.11 23.35
C THR A 99 -4.04 -0.94 24.84
N GLY A 100 -4.93 -1.75 25.37
CA GLY A 100 -5.05 -1.89 26.81
C GLY A 100 -3.98 -2.86 27.33
N GLN A 101 -3.46 -2.60 28.53
CA GLN A 101 -2.52 -3.47 29.22
C GLN A 101 -3.11 -3.90 30.57
N VAL A 102 -2.63 -4.99 31.13
CA VAL A 102 -2.95 -5.38 32.51
C VAL A 102 -2.64 -4.25 33.50
N GLY A 103 -3.18 -4.29 34.70
CA GLY A 103 -2.88 -3.27 35.71
C GLY A 103 -1.36 -3.18 35.97
N SER A 104 -0.85 -1.98 36.22
CA SER A 104 0.59 -1.72 36.33
C SER A 104 1.32 -2.62 37.36
N LYS A 105 0.63 -3.01 38.44
CA LYS A 105 1.17 -3.92 39.46
C LYS A 105 1.25 -5.38 39.02
N ALA A 106 0.59 -5.75 37.96
CA ALA A 106 0.56 -7.12 37.42
C ALA A 106 1.60 -7.33 36.31
N ILE A 107 2.21 -6.25 35.80
CA ILE A 107 3.23 -6.34 34.75
C ILE A 107 4.44 -7.12 35.26
N GLY A 108 4.88 -8.12 34.48
CA GLY A 108 6.01 -8.99 34.80
C GLY A 108 5.66 -10.15 35.72
N SER A 109 4.38 -10.42 35.94
CA SER A 109 3.90 -11.54 36.78
C SER A 109 3.23 -12.68 36.01
N ASP A 110 3.32 -12.67 34.65
CA ASP A 110 2.61 -13.60 33.78
C ASP A 110 1.09 -13.59 34.00
N ALA A 111 0.54 -12.39 34.24
CA ALA A 111 -0.88 -12.21 34.47
C ALA A 111 -1.71 -12.61 33.22
N PHE A 112 -2.98 -12.99 33.43
CA PHE A 112 -3.86 -13.37 32.34
C PHE A 112 -3.92 -12.29 31.24
N GLN A 113 -3.61 -12.67 30.00
CA GLN A 113 -3.51 -11.79 28.84
C GLN A 113 -2.46 -10.67 28.96
N GLU A 114 -1.42 -10.84 29.79
CA GLU A 114 -0.26 -10.00 29.76
C GLU A 114 0.63 -10.34 28.55
N THR A 115 1.21 -9.33 27.92
CA THR A 115 2.27 -9.45 26.91
C THR A 115 3.10 -8.20 26.93
N ASP A 116 4.43 -8.32 26.77
CA ASP A 116 5.30 -7.17 26.52
C ASP A 116 5.09 -6.62 25.11
N VAL A 117 3.99 -5.85 24.94
CA VAL A 117 3.58 -5.28 23.66
C VAL A 117 4.61 -4.28 23.15
N THR A 118 5.25 -3.52 24.04
CA THR A 118 6.29 -2.56 23.67
C THR A 118 7.52 -3.26 23.13
N GLY A 119 7.96 -4.34 23.74
CA GLY A 119 9.07 -5.17 23.24
C GLY A 119 8.75 -5.80 21.88
N VAL A 120 7.55 -6.37 21.72
CA VAL A 120 7.11 -6.98 20.44
C VAL A 120 7.01 -5.96 19.30
N THR A 121 6.59 -4.73 19.60
CA THR A 121 6.34 -3.71 18.56
C THR A 121 7.51 -2.78 18.31
N LEU A 122 8.56 -2.82 19.15
CA LEU A 122 9.73 -1.95 19.03
C LEU A 122 10.35 -1.91 17.63
N PRO A 123 10.60 -3.05 16.94
CA PRO A 123 11.23 -3.04 15.61
C PRO A 123 10.29 -2.66 14.45
N ILE A 124 8.99 -2.59 14.71
CA ILE A 124 7.96 -2.38 13.68
C ILE A 124 7.16 -1.09 13.87
N THR A 125 7.59 -0.21 14.77
CA THR A 125 6.99 1.11 15.02
C THR A 125 8.03 2.21 14.96
N LYS A 126 7.61 3.43 14.65
CA LYS A 126 8.48 4.61 14.82
C LYS A 126 8.78 4.89 16.29
N HIS A 127 7.78 4.65 17.13
CA HIS A 127 7.88 4.76 18.59
C HIS A 127 6.72 3.99 19.25
N ASN A 128 6.92 3.59 20.49
CA ASN A 128 5.86 3.03 21.31
C ASN A 128 5.95 3.54 22.76
N TYR A 129 4.83 3.53 23.45
CA TYR A 129 4.69 4.00 24.83
C TYR A 129 4.07 2.91 25.69
N LEU A 130 4.58 2.73 26.91
CA LEU A 130 3.87 2.06 28.01
C LEU A 130 3.41 3.13 29.00
N VAL A 131 2.11 3.38 29.09
CA VAL A 131 1.52 4.41 29.94
C VAL A 131 0.90 3.76 31.18
N THR A 132 1.52 4.01 32.34
CA THR A 132 1.11 3.44 33.63
C THR A 132 0.45 4.46 34.57
N ARG A 133 0.38 5.73 34.17
CA ARG A 133 -0.18 6.83 34.97
C ARG A 133 -1.19 7.60 34.13
N THR A 134 -2.33 7.92 34.74
CA THR A 134 -3.45 8.61 34.09
C THR A 134 -3.06 9.96 33.50
N GLU A 135 -2.24 10.73 34.22
CA GLU A 135 -1.82 12.07 33.82
C GLU A 135 -0.87 12.07 32.60
N ASP A 136 -0.26 10.94 32.27
CA ASP A 136 0.63 10.83 31.11
C ASP A 136 -0.11 10.53 29.79
N ILE A 137 -1.39 10.11 29.84
CA ILE A 137 -2.19 9.73 28.67
C ILE A 137 -2.26 10.85 27.64
N PRO A 138 -2.64 12.10 27.98
CA PRO A 138 -2.77 13.16 26.98
C PRO A 138 -1.46 13.45 26.24
N ARG A 139 -0.35 13.47 27.00
CA ARG A 139 0.99 13.69 26.41
C ARG A 139 1.37 12.56 25.46
N ALA A 140 1.22 11.30 25.88
CA ALA A 140 1.60 10.15 25.07
C ALA A 140 0.80 10.08 23.75
N ILE A 141 -0.52 10.33 23.79
CA ILE A 141 -1.36 10.33 22.58
C ILE A 141 -0.97 11.48 21.65
N LYS A 142 -0.79 12.69 22.16
CA LYS A 142 -0.37 13.84 21.36
C LYS A 142 0.97 13.60 20.66
N GLU A 143 1.96 13.10 21.40
CA GLU A 143 3.27 12.75 20.88
C GLU A 143 3.17 11.63 19.83
N ALA A 144 2.32 10.62 20.06
CA ALA A 144 2.08 9.53 19.12
C ALA A 144 1.57 10.04 17.75
N PHE A 145 0.56 10.92 17.76
CA PHE A 145 0.05 11.51 16.52
C PHE A 145 1.09 12.39 15.81
N PHE A 146 1.84 13.18 16.57
CA PHE A 146 2.91 13.99 16.01
C PHE A 146 4.00 13.14 15.35
N ILE A 147 4.49 12.09 16.04
CA ILE A 147 5.52 11.18 15.52
C ILE A 147 5.00 10.42 14.29
N ALA A 148 3.74 9.94 14.32
CA ALA A 148 3.16 9.18 13.22
C ALA A 148 3.13 9.97 11.91
N ARG A 149 2.79 11.25 11.95
CA ARG A 149 2.57 12.11 10.76
C ARG A 149 3.75 12.97 10.35
N SER A 150 4.83 13.06 11.13
CA SER A 150 5.97 13.94 10.84
C SER A 150 7.21 13.16 10.38
N GLY A 151 8.11 13.81 9.62
CA GLY A 151 9.24 13.15 9.00
C GLY A 151 8.77 12.02 8.07
N ARG A 152 9.52 10.91 7.98
CA ARG A 152 9.00 9.69 7.37
C ARG A 152 7.83 9.19 8.19
N GLN A 153 6.64 9.17 7.62
CA GLN A 153 5.42 8.73 8.29
C GLN A 153 5.51 7.25 8.72
N GLY A 154 4.70 6.84 9.71
CA GLY A 154 4.70 5.45 10.14
C GLY A 154 3.89 5.21 11.42
N PRO A 155 3.76 3.94 11.87
CA PRO A 155 2.95 3.56 13.00
C PRO A 155 3.59 3.96 14.34
N VAL A 156 2.72 4.30 15.30
CA VAL A 156 3.07 4.49 16.72
C VAL A 156 2.05 3.71 17.57
N LEU A 157 2.55 3.08 18.65
CA LEU A 157 1.69 2.34 19.56
C LEU A 157 1.70 2.98 20.95
N VAL A 158 0.51 3.05 21.58
CA VAL A 158 0.33 3.53 22.94
C VAL A 158 -0.36 2.43 23.75
N ASP A 159 0.41 1.73 24.59
CA ASP A 159 -0.06 0.67 25.47
C ASP A 159 -0.41 1.25 26.84
N ILE A 160 -1.66 1.14 27.29
CA ILE A 160 -2.18 1.87 28.45
C ILE A 160 -2.71 0.87 29.47
N THR A 161 -2.11 0.89 30.68
CA THR A 161 -2.53 -0.01 31.75
C THR A 161 -3.97 0.25 32.19
N LYS A 162 -4.64 -0.80 32.66
CA LYS A 162 -6.04 -0.75 33.08
C LYS A 162 -6.29 0.24 34.23
N ASP A 163 -5.37 0.29 35.19
CA ASP A 163 -5.44 1.24 36.31
C ASP A 163 -5.20 2.69 35.86
N ALA A 164 -4.35 2.94 34.86
CA ALA A 164 -4.21 4.28 34.26
C ALA A 164 -5.49 4.72 33.55
N GLN A 165 -6.20 3.82 32.86
CA GLN A 165 -7.49 4.12 32.24
C GLN A 165 -8.59 4.42 33.28
N GLN A 166 -8.58 3.71 34.41
CA GLN A 166 -9.57 3.87 35.49
C GLN A 166 -9.26 5.05 36.44
N GLY A 167 -8.00 5.43 36.56
CA GLY A 167 -7.56 6.57 37.37
C GLY A 167 -8.19 7.89 36.89
N SER A 168 -8.13 8.91 37.73
CA SER A 168 -8.66 10.25 37.39
C SER A 168 -7.62 11.32 37.69
N ALA A 169 -7.38 12.21 36.75
CA ALA A 169 -6.45 13.33 36.89
C ALA A 169 -7.02 14.61 36.24
N GLU A 170 -6.36 15.73 36.43
CA GLU A 170 -6.64 16.94 35.66
C GLU A 170 -6.28 16.71 34.18
N PHE A 171 -7.22 17.04 33.29
CA PHE A 171 -6.96 16.98 31.86
C PHE A 171 -6.18 18.21 31.41
N VAL A 172 -4.98 18.01 30.92
CA VAL A 172 -4.09 19.05 30.37
C VAL A 172 -3.79 18.72 28.93
N TRP A 173 -4.23 19.58 28.01
CA TRP A 173 -3.85 19.49 26.59
C TRP A 173 -2.98 20.68 26.22
N GLU A 174 -1.70 20.44 26.00
CA GLU A 174 -0.78 21.50 25.59
C GLU A 174 -1.13 21.99 24.19
N VAL A 175 -1.27 23.30 24.02
CA VAL A 175 -1.52 23.92 22.72
C VAL A 175 -0.20 24.47 22.17
N GLY A 176 0.13 24.12 20.93
CA GLY A 176 1.32 24.62 20.24
C GLY A 176 2.20 23.53 19.64
N PRO A 177 3.30 23.89 18.97
CA PRO A 177 4.18 22.95 18.30
C PRO A 177 4.95 22.09 19.32
N LEU A 178 4.87 20.77 19.11
CA LEU A 178 5.63 19.82 19.92
C LEU A 178 7.13 19.87 19.55
N ARG A 179 7.97 19.84 20.57
CA ARG A 179 9.43 19.67 20.43
C ARG A 179 9.86 18.48 21.27
N LEU A 180 10.19 17.38 20.60
CA LEU A 180 10.66 16.17 21.27
C LEU A 180 12.20 16.16 21.30
N PRO A 181 12.84 15.93 22.47
CA PRO A 181 14.28 15.78 22.54
C PRO A 181 14.77 14.67 21.61
N GLY A 182 15.77 14.98 20.77
CA GLY A 182 16.36 13.99 19.85
C GLY A 182 15.55 13.69 18.58
N TYR A 183 14.31 14.17 18.44
CA TYR A 183 13.50 14.00 17.23
C TYR A 183 13.43 15.29 16.44
N ARG A 184 13.98 15.28 15.23
CA ARG A 184 14.03 16.46 14.32
C ARG A 184 13.50 16.05 12.96
N PRO A 185 12.17 16.16 12.71
CA PRO A 185 11.57 15.80 11.43
C PRO A 185 11.83 16.84 10.32
N ASP A 186 12.16 18.08 10.69
CA ASP A 186 12.31 19.23 9.77
C ASP A 186 13.77 19.37 9.31
N LEU A 187 14.28 18.35 8.60
CA LEU A 187 15.61 18.42 8.01
C LEU A 187 15.59 19.30 6.76
N ARG A 188 16.67 20.08 6.57
CA ARG A 188 16.85 20.93 5.39
C ARG A 188 18.10 20.51 4.63
N THR A 189 17.98 20.54 3.32
CA THR A 189 19.11 20.31 2.41
C THR A 189 20.14 21.45 2.50
N LEU A 190 21.41 21.11 2.37
CA LEU A 190 22.49 22.09 2.32
C LEU A 190 22.51 22.78 0.95
N PRO A 191 22.70 24.13 0.89
CA PRO A 191 22.77 24.85 -0.39
C PRO A 191 23.83 24.30 -1.35
N SER A 192 24.97 23.85 -0.85
CA SER A 192 26.05 23.25 -1.68
C SER A 192 25.62 21.94 -2.36
N GLU A 193 24.73 21.14 -1.72
CA GLU A 193 24.19 19.93 -2.34
C GLU A 193 23.14 20.27 -3.41
N LEU A 194 22.35 21.32 -3.20
CA LEU A 194 21.43 21.84 -4.23
C LEU A 194 22.18 22.31 -5.47
N GLU A 195 23.28 23.06 -5.31
CA GLU A 195 24.14 23.50 -6.42
C GLU A 195 24.74 22.32 -7.20
N ARG A 196 25.22 21.30 -6.48
CA ARG A 196 25.74 20.06 -7.08
C ARG A 196 24.65 19.30 -7.86
N ALA A 197 23.44 19.23 -7.29
CA ALA A 197 22.30 18.61 -7.96
C ALA A 197 21.95 19.35 -9.25
N LEU A 198 21.82 20.68 -9.19
CA LEU A 198 21.52 21.52 -10.35
C LEU A 198 22.59 21.39 -11.45
N HIS A 199 23.87 21.29 -11.07
CA HIS A 199 24.93 21.05 -12.05
C HIS A 199 24.75 19.72 -12.79
N LEU A 200 24.41 18.63 -12.10
CA LEU A 200 24.14 17.34 -12.73
C LEU A 200 22.88 17.37 -13.58
N ILE A 201 21.80 17.98 -13.09
CA ILE A 201 20.51 18.07 -13.78
C ILE A 201 20.66 18.81 -15.12
N ASN A 202 21.29 19.98 -15.09
CA ASN A 202 21.36 20.86 -16.25
C ASN A 202 22.40 20.40 -17.33
N ASN A 203 23.18 19.35 -17.03
CA ASN A 203 24.16 18.79 -17.98
C ASN A 203 23.86 17.33 -18.37
N ALA A 204 22.72 16.77 -17.94
CA ALA A 204 22.33 15.42 -18.31
C ALA A 204 21.82 15.36 -19.76
N GLU A 205 22.13 14.30 -20.48
CA GLU A 205 21.64 14.04 -21.84
C GLU A 205 20.49 13.01 -21.86
N ARG A 206 20.49 12.10 -20.89
CA ARG A 206 19.52 10.99 -20.78
C ARG A 206 19.01 10.88 -19.34
N PRO A 207 18.42 11.95 -18.79
CA PRO A 207 17.90 11.93 -17.43
C PRO A 207 16.63 11.10 -17.32
N LEU A 208 16.40 10.52 -16.12
CA LEU A 208 15.16 9.79 -15.80
C LEU A 208 14.79 10.02 -14.34
N ILE A 209 13.53 10.42 -14.09
CA ILE A 209 12.96 10.48 -12.75
C ILE A 209 12.46 9.11 -12.34
N LEU A 210 12.82 8.67 -11.12
CA LEU A 210 12.30 7.49 -10.45
C LEU A 210 11.38 7.95 -9.32
N ALA A 211 10.09 7.80 -9.51
CA ALA A 211 9.03 8.37 -8.67
C ALA A 211 8.49 7.34 -7.68
N GLY A 212 8.73 7.55 -6.38
CA GLY A 212 8.25 6.69 -5.30
C GLY A 212 7.02 7.25 -4.56
N HIS A 213 6.62 6.58 -3.48
CA HIS A 213 5.50 6.99 -2.62
C HIS A 213 5.69 8.38 -1.99
N GLY A 214 6.93 8.81 -1.82
CA GLY A 214 7.27 10.14 -1.28
C GLY A 214 6.63 11.29 -2.05
N ILE A 215 6.35 11.13 -3.35
CA ILE A 215 5.63 12.15 -4.15
C ILE A 215 4.22 12.37 -3.59
N ILE A 216 3.52 11.28 -3.28
CA ILE A 216 2.14 11.31 -2.76
C ILE A 216 2.14 11.80 -1.30
N SER A 217 3.06 11.31 -0.47
CA SER A 217 3.12 11.67 0.96
C SER A 217 3.47 13.14 1.16
N ALA A 218 4.36 13.70 0.36
CA ALA A 218 4.75 15.12 0.41
C ALA A 218 3.74 16.04 -0.31
N GLY A 219 2.78 15.49 -1.09
CA GLY A 219 1.91 16.28 -1.96
C GLY A 219 2.71 17.07 -3.01
N ALA A 220 3.77 16.45 -3.56
CA ALA A 220 4.75 17.10 -4.43
C ALA A 220 4.46 16.97 -5.93
N ARG A 221 3.28 16.42 -6.30
CA ARG A 221 2.90 16.13 -7.70
C ARG A 221 3.10 17.34 -8.61
N ALA A 222 2.64 18.52 -8.19
CA ALA A 222 2.74 19.74 -9.03
C ALA A 222 4.19 20.12 -9.31
N GLN A 223 5.06 20.04 -8.30
CA GLN A 223 6.47 20.36 -8.42
C GLN A 223 7.21 19.34 -9.28
N VAL A 224 6.88 18.04 -9.15
CA VAL A 224 7.48 17.00 -9.99
C VAL A 224 7.06 17.17 -11.45
N LEU A 225 5.80 17.48 -11.73
CA LEU A 225 5.33 17.74 -13.10
C LEU A 225 6.00 18.99 -13.67
N GLU A 226 6.04 20.10 -12.93
CA GLU A 226 6.73 21.32 -13.38
C GLU A 226 8.20 21.07 -13.69
N PHE A 227 8.89 20.29 -12.85
CA PHE A 227 10.28 19.88 -13.07
C PHE A 227 10.42 19.08 -14.36
N ALA A 228 9.60 18.02 -14.49
CA ALA A 228 9.66 17.09 -15.62
C ALA A 228 9.34 17.78 -16.95
N GLU A 229 8.32 18.62 -16.99
CA GLU A 229 7.91 19.36 -18.18
C GLU A 229 8.97 20.41 -18.59
N ARG A 230 9.52 21.16 -17.61
CA ARG A 230 10.54 22.18 -17.87
C ARG A 230 11.83 21.60 -18.45
N ALA A 231 12.29 20.51 -17.85
CA ALA A 231 13.53 19.83 -18.26
C ALA A 231 13.30 18.68 -19.25
N GLN A 232 12.07 18.41 -19.69
CA GLN A 232 11.67 17.30 -20.56
C GLN A 232 12.21 15.94 -20.08
N VAL A 233 12.08 15.66 -18.78
CA VAL A 233 12.59 14.43 -18.16
C VAL A 233 11.47 13.40 -18.03
N PRO A 234 11.61 12.17 -18.60
CA PRO A 234 10.62 11.10 -18.42
C PRO A 234 10.60 10.58 -16.99
N ILE A 235 9.47 9.97 -16.59
CA ILE A 235 9.19 9.55 -15.23
C ILE A 235 8.84 8.05 -15.22
N ALA A 236 9.58 7.26 -14.45
CA ALA A 236 9.26 5.87 -14.12
C ALA A 236 8.72 5.79 -12.68
N MET A 237 7.72 4.97 -12.45
CA MET A 237 7.00 4.88 -11.17
C MET A 237 7.34 3.58 -10.43
N THR A 238 7.53 3.65 -9.10
CA THR A 238 7.48 2.43 -8.27
C THR A 238 6.02 1.99 -8.10
N LEU A 239 5.79 0.75 -7.65
CA LEU A 239 4.44 0.26 -7.32
C LEU A 239 3.67 1.24 -6.42
N LEU A 240 4.26 1.67 -5.31
CA LEU A 240 3.63 2.63 -4.38
C LEU A 240 3.65 4.09 -4.87
N GLY A 241 4.36 4.36 -5.96
CA GLY A 241 4.36 5.67 -6.63
C GLY A 241 3.23 5.83 -7.64
N LEU A 242 2.60 4.73 -8.10
CA LEU A 242 1.53 4.76 -9.09
C LEU A 242 0.39 5.70 -8.66
N GLY A 243 -0.10 6.52 -9.60
CA GLY A 243 -1.08 7.58 -9.34
C GLY A 243 -0.47 8.89 -8.82
N GLY A 244 0.78 8.89 -8.35
CA GLY A 244 1.49 10.14 -7.98
C GLY A 244 1.67 11.07 -9.17
N ILE A 245 1.94 10.50 -10.35
CA ILE A 245 1.88 11.18 -11.64
C ILE A 245 0.78 10.52 -12.48
N PRO A 246 -0.07 11.28 -13.19
CA PRO A 246 -1.11 10.69 -14.02
C PRO A 246 -0.55 9.68 -15.02
N ALA A 247 -1.16 8.50 -15.12
CA ALA A 247 -0.76 7.52 -16.11
C ALA A 247 -0.97 8.02 -17.55
N SER A 248 -1.89 8.97 -17.75
CA SER A 248 -2.15 9.63 -19.03
C SER A 248 -1.15 10.72 -19.41
N HIS A 249 -0.24 11.11 -18.50
CA HIS A 249 0.75 12.15 -18.77
C HIS A 249 1.83 11.68 -19.75
N GLY A 250 2.15 12.49 -20.76
CA GLY A 250 3.07 12.11 -21.85
C GLY A 250 4.48 11.72 -21.43
N LEU A 251 4.99 12.25 -20.29
CA LEU A 251 6.29 11.88 -19.74
C LEU A 251 6.23 10.69 -18.77
N ASN A 252 5.05 10.17 -18.42
CA ASN A 252 4.93 9.00 -17.56
C ASN A 252 5.16 7.73 -18.38
N LEU A 253 6.23 7.01 -18.05
CA LEU A 253 6.61 5.76 -18.72
C LEU A 253 5.89 4.53 -18.13
N GLY A 254 5.27 4.63 -16.96
CA GLY A 254 4.66 3.50 -16.26
C GLY A 254 5.55 2.94 -15.15
N MET A 255 5.26 1.69 -14.76
CA MET A 255 5.91 1.03 -13.63
C MET A 255 7.30 0.50 -14.00
N MET A 256 8.27 0.66 -13.08
CA MET A 256 9.62 0.07 -13.13
C MET A 256 9.74 -1.15 -12.20
N GLY A 257 10.82 -1.89 -12.37
CA GLY A 257 11.24 -2.97 -11.49
C GLY A 257 10.81 -4.36 -11.96
N MET A 258 10.70 -5.31 -11.03
CA MET A 258 10.53 -6.75 -11.30
C MET A 258 9.40 -7.07 -12.29
N HIS A 259 8.24 -6.45 -12.11
CA HIS A 259 7.07 -6.61 -12.98
C HIS A 259 6.73 -5.31 -13.75
N GLY A 260 7.72 -4.40 -13.83
CA GLY A 260 7.59 -3.16 -14.60
C GLY A 260 7.69 -3.41 -16.10
N GLU A 261 7.42 -2.36 -16.87
CA GLU A 261 7.55 -2.41 -18.33
C GLU A 261 9.00 -2.62 -18.76
N ALA A 262 9.23 -3.50 -19.73
CA ALA A 262 10.57 -3.87 -20.17
C ALA A 262 11.37 -2.66 -20.68
N TYR A 263 10.74 -1.78 -21.45
CA TYR A 263 11.37 -0.58 -21.98
C TYR A 263 11.73 0.43 -20.88
N VAL A 264 10.96 0.51 -19.78
CA VAL A 264 11.26 1.35 -18.61
C VAL A 264 12.52 0.87 -17.92
N ASN A 265 12.63 -0.44 -17.69
CA ASN A 265 13.82 -1.05 -17.11
C ASN A 265 15.06 -0.85 -18.01
N SER A 266 14.88 -0.95 -19.32
CA SER A 266 15.95 -0.65 -20.28
C SER A 266 16.35 0.82 -20.26
N ALA A 267 15.42 1.74 -20.14
CA ALA A 267 15.70 3.17 -20.01
C ALA A 267 16.48 3.49 -18.72
N ILE A 268 16.15 2.86 -17.58
CA ILE A 268 16.92 2.99 -16.34
C ILE A 268 18.38 2.60 -16.54
N GLN A 269 18.64 1.48 -17.22
CA GLN A 269 19.99 0.99 -17.46
C GLN A 269 20.80 1.85 -18.44
N GLN A 270 20.14 2.60 -19.31
CA GLN A 270 20.74 3.45 -20.34
C GLN A 270 20.82 4.94 -19.95
N ALA A 271 20.17 5.34 -18.85
CA ALA A 271 20.22 6.70 -18.35
C ALA A 271 21.63 7.13 -17.96
N ASP A 272 21.94 8.41 -18.09
CA ASP A 272 23.16 9.03 -17.56
C ASP A 272 22.95 9.74 -16.22
N LEU A 273 21.67 10.08 -15.90
CA LEU A 273 21.26 10.63 -14.62
C LEU A 273 19.95 10.02 -14.15
N LEU A 274 19.94 9.46 -12.93
CA LEU A 274 18.74 9.05 -12.23
C LEU A 274 18.39 10.03 -11.12
N LEU A 275 17.14 10.48 -11.09
CA LEU A 275 16.57 11.40 -10.11
C LEU A 275 15.57 10.62 -9.26
N ALA A 276 15.99 10.07 -8.12
CA ALA A 276 15.14 9.29 -7.24
C ALA A 276 14.38 10.19 -6.27
N PHE A 277 13.06 10.26 -6.41
CA PHE A 277 12.17 11.12 -5.66
C PHE A 277 11.32 10.30 -4.68
N GLY A 278 11.69 10.30 -3.39
CA GLY A 278 10.97 9.63 -2.32
C GLY A 278 10.77 8.13 -2.54
N MET A 279 11.86 7.40 -2.84
CA MET A 279 11.87 5.95 -3.04
C MET A 279 13.08 5.29 -2.36
N ARG A 280 12.99 4.00 -2.02
CA ARG A 280 13.98 3.31 -1.18
C ARG A 280 15.04 2.51 -1.92
N PHE A 281 15.02 2.40 -3.24
CA PHE A 281 15.86 1.49 -4.02
C PHE A 281 15.82 0.05 -3.47
N ASP A 282 14.62 -0.49 -3.24
CA ASP A 282 14.46 -1.87 -2.79
C ASP A 282 14.75 -2.90 -3.89
N ASP A 283 14.86 -4.17 -3.50
CA ASP A 283 15.24 -5.27 -4.40
C ASP A 283 14.23 -5.53 -5.53
N ARG A 284 12.96 -5.14 -5.34
CA ARG A 284 11.91 -5.26 -6.37
C ARG A 284 12.06 -4.23 -7.48
N VAL A 285 12.74 -3.12 -7.19
CA VAL A 285 13.00 -2.04 -8.15
C VAL A 285 14.37 -2.19 -8.81
N THR A 286 15.39 -2.60 -8.05
CA THR A 286 16.78 -2.56 -8.54
C THR A 286 17.26 -3.83 -9.21
N GLY A 287 16.70 -4.99 -8.86
CA GLY A 287 17.30 -6.26 -9.23
C GLY A 287 18.74 -6.38 -8.70
N ASN A 288 19.69 -6.79 -9.54
CA ASN A 288 21.09 -6.93 -9.19
C ASN A 288 21.77 -5.56 -8.98
N LEU A 289 22.10 -5.24 -7.73
CA LEU A 289 22.72 -3.96 -7.36
C LEU A 289 24.08 -3.70 -8.04
N LYS A 290 24.83 -4.76 -8.45
CA LYS A 290 26.14 -4.62 -9.08
C LYS A 290 26.06 -4.09 -10.51
N THR A 291 24.93 -4.30 -11.16
CA THR A 291 24.70 -3.93 -12.56
C THR A 291 23.66 -2.83 -12.72
N TYR A 292 23.02 -2.39 -11.61
CA TYR A 292 21.97 -1.40 -11.63
C TYR A 292 22.47 -0.02 -12.04
N ALA A 293 22.11 0.42 -13.24
CA ALA A 293 22.39 1.76 -13.79
C ALA A 293 23.82 2.23 -13.50
N VAL A 294 24.81 1.38 -13.82
CA VAL A 294 26.23 1.62 -13.48
C VAL A 294 26.81 2.86 -14.17
N ASN A 295 26.25 3.28 -15.30
CA ASN A 295 26.68 4.45 -16.07
C ASN A 295 25.98 5.75 -15.62
N ALA A 296 24.93 5.66 -14.82
CA ALA A 296 24.17 6.82 -14.40
C ALA A 296 24.73 7.46 -13.13
N ARG A 297 24.85 8.79 -13.10
CA ARG A 297 24.91 9.56 -11.87
C ARG A 297 23.56 9.47 -11.16
N LYS A 298 23.55 9.62 -9.84
CA LYS A 298 22.34 9.45 -9.06
C LYS A 298 22.14 10.58 -8.06
N ILE A 299 20.98 11.23 -8.13
CA ILE A 299 20.50 12.18 -7.14
C ILE A 299 19.36 11.50 -6.38
N HIS A 300 19.40 11.50 -5.05
CA HIS A 300 18.35 10.92 -4.23
C HIS A 300 17.79 11.98 -3.28
N ILE A 301 16.50 12.26 -3.41
CA ILE A 301 15.75 13.15 -2.52
C ILE A 301 14.88 12.28 -1.63
N ASP A 302 15.12 12.29 -0.34
CA ASP A 302 14.33 11.55 0.64
C ASP A 302 14.23 12.32 1.96
N ILE A 303 13.10 12.16 2.64
CA ILE A 303 12.88 12.75 3.97
C ILE A 303 13.64 11.99 5.06
N ASP A 304 14.00 10.73 4.81
CA ASP A 304 14.71 9.86 5.73
C ASP A 304 16.18 9.74 5.32
N SER A 305 17.07 10.38 6.08
CA SER A 305 18.51 10.34 5.82
C SER A 305 19.09 8.93 5.86
N SER A 306 18.42 7.96 6.51
CA SER A 306 18.88 6.57 6.58
C SER A 306 18.70 5.80 5.28
N GLU A 307 17.87 6.27 4.37
CA GLU A 307 17.70 5.67 3.04
C GLU A 307 18.81 6.08 2.07
N LEU A 308 19.51 7.20 2.33
CA LEU A 308 20.60 7.64 1.47
C LEU A 308 21.80 6.69 1.57
N ASN A 309 22.30 6.22 0.41
CA ASN A 309 23.42 5.30 0.32
C ASN A 309 23.21 3.92 0.98
N LYS A 310 21.99 3.57 1.33
CA LYS A 310 21.66 2.29 1.99
C LYS A 310 21.85 1.10 1.04
N ASN A 311 21.17 1.10 -0.08
CA ASN A 311 21.23 0.03 -1.08
C ASN A 311 22.03 0.43 -2.32
N VAL A 312 21.84 1.66 -2.80
CA VAL A 312 22.50 2.22 -3.99
C VAL A 312 23.30 3.46 -3.56
N ARG A 313 24.57 3.53 -3.98
CA ARG A 313 25.36 4.74 -3.77
C ARG A 313 24.87 5.86 -4.67
N VAL A 314 24.74 7.05 -4.11
CA VAL A 314 24.30 8.25 -4.84
C VAL A 314 25.41 9.29 -4.91
N ASP A 315 25.43 10.07 -5.98
CA ASP A 315 26.39 11.16 -6.16
C ASP A 315 26.01 12.40 -5.36
N VAL A 316 24.68 12.66 -5.24
CA VAL A 316 24.13 13.75 -4.46
C VAL A 316 22.94 13.25 -3.66
N GLY A 317 22.94 13.45 -2.34
CA GLY A 317 21.84 13.14 -1.45
C GLY A 317 21.21 14.42 -0.89
N LEU A 318 19.91 14.61 -1.11
CA LEU A 318 19.16 15.76 -0.64
C LEU A 318 18.16 15.29 0.42
N VAL A 319 18.42 15.63 1.69
CA VAL A 319 17.55 15.25 2.80
C VAL A 319 16.54 16.35 3.08
N GLY A 320 15.24 16.03 2.98
CA GLY A 320 14.16 16.98 3.26
C GLY A 320 12.82 16.53 2.69
N ASP A 321 11.78 17.30 2.97
CA ASP A 321 10.47 17.11 2.33
C ASP A 321 10.61 17.33 0.83
N LEU A 322 10.13 16.40 0.02
CA LEU A 322 10.32 16.43 -1.43
C LEU A 322 9.75 17.69 -2.07
N ARG A 323 8.59 18.17 -1.61
CA ARG A 323 7.96 19.38 -2.14
C ARG A 323 8.82 20.61 -1.85
N ASP A 324 9.35 20.72 -0.63
CA ASP A 324 10.18 21.84 -0.21
C ASP A 324 11.52 21.85 -0.98
N VAL A 325 12.17 20.68 -1.08
CA VAL A 325 13.41 20.53 -1.86
C VAL A 325 13.21 20.87 -3.34
N LEU A 326 12.11 20.43 -3.95
CA LEU A 326 11.82 20.77 -5.34
C LEU A 326 11.52 22.25 -5.53
N GLN A 327 10.85 22.91 -4.56
CA GLN A 327 10.64 24.37 -4.60
C GLN A 327 11.96 25.15 -4.58
N GLU A 328 12.99 24.64 -3.87
CA GLU A 328 14.32 25.25 -3.85
C GLU A 328 15.12 24.95 -5.13
N LEU A 329 14.95 23.77 -5.75
CA LEU A 329 15.63 23.37 -6.99
C LEU A 329 15.06 24.03 -8.25
N LEU A 330 13.72 24.11 -8.35
CA LEU A 330 13.02 24.55 -9.56
C LEU A 330 13.53 25.87 -10.16
N PRO A 331 13.84 26.92 -9.37
CA PRO A 331 14.37 28.18 -9.95
C PRO A 331 15.68 28.03 -10.73
N GLY A 332 16.50 27.02 -10.38
CA GLY A 332 17.80 26.76 -11.02
C GLY A 332 17.74 25.71 -12.15
N VAL A 333 16.61 25.01 -12.31
CA VAL A 333 16.42 24.01 -13.38
C VAL A 333 16.22 24.72 -14.71
N GLN A 334 17.10 24.46 -15.67
CA GLN A 334 17.03 25.01 -17.01
C GLN A 334 16.06 24.24 -17.90
N SER A 335 15.46 24.93 -18.86
CA SER A 335 14.74 24.26 -19.94
C SER A 335 15.72 23.48 -20.81
N ALA A 336 15.41 22.22 -21.09
CA ALA A 336 16.23 21.34 -21.90
C ALA A 336 15.40 20.72 -23.03
N ASP A 337 16.09 20.24 -24.05
CA ASP A 337 15.50 19.44 -25.13
C ASP A 337 16.08 18.02 -25.07
N HIS A 338 15.27 17.10 -24.56
CA HIS A 338 15.61 15.67 -24.51
C HIS A 338 14.78 14.83 -25.49
N SER A 339 14.29 15.45 -26.59
CA SER A 339 13.46 14.77 -27.61
C SER A 339 14.13 13.52 -28.17
N ALA A 340 15.44 13.56 -28.45
CA ALA A 340 16.18 12.40 -28.93
C ALA A 340 16.19 11.24 -27.92
N TRP A 341 16.23 11.54 -26.62
CA TRP A 341 16.14 10.54 -25.56
C TRP A 341 14.71 9.97 -25.44
N LEU A 342 13.70 10.82 -25.52
CA LEU A 342 12.28 10.40 -25.51
C LEU A 342 11.96 9.54 -26.74
N ASP A 343 12.41 9.90 -27.93
CA ASP A 343 12.24 9.12 -29.16
C ASP A 343 12.94 7.76 -29.05
N HIS A 344 14.13 7.72 -28.43
CA HIS A 344 14.83 6.46 -28.18
C HIS A 344 14.03 5.56 -27.23
N ILE A 345 13.49 6.09 -26.13
CA ILE A 345 12.62 5.33 -25.21
C ILE A 345 11.38 4.83 -25.95
N ASP A 346 10.76 5.69 -26.76
CA ASP A 346 9.58 5.31 -27.55
C ASP A 346 9.87 4.19 -28.55
N SER A 347 11.05 4.16 -29.13
CA SER A 347 11.49 3.06 -30.02
C SER A 347 11.58 1.71 -29.32
N MET A 348 11.79 1.70 -27.97
CA MET A 348 11.85 0.48 -27.15
C MET A 348 10.45 -0.02 -26.70
N LYS A 349 9.37 0.74 -26.90
CA LYS A 349 8.01 0.40 -26.47
C LYS A 349 7.36 -0.76 -27.24
N GLY A 350 8.14 -1.54 -28.00
CA GLY A 350 7.63 -2.69 -28.75
C GLY A 350 6.98 -3.78 -27.90
N ASP A 351 7.40 -3.91 -26.65
CA ASP A 351 7.05 -4.97 -25.69
C ASP A 351 6.34 -4.35 -24.46
N LEU A 352 5.05 -4.09 -24.62
CA LEU A 352 4.19 -3.53 -23.56
C LEU A 352 3.27 -4.61 -23.00
N ALA A 353 3.19 -4.74 -21.68
CA ALA A 353 2.28 -5.66 -21.00
C ALA A 353 0.82 -5.46 -21.44
N VAL A 354 0.35 -4.21 -21.56
CA VAL A 354 -1.01 -3.89 -22.03
C VAL A 354 -1.26 -4.37 -23.47
N ARG A 355 -0.25 -4.26 -24.35
CA ARG A 355 -0.35 -4.74 -25.73
C ARG A 355 -0.43 -6.26 -25.80
N ASP A 356 0.27 -6.93 -24.91
CA ASP A 356 0.24 -8.38 -24.81
C ASP A 356 -1.13 -8.91 -24.45
N ILE A 357 -1.85 -8.27 -23.52
CA ILE A 357 -3.24 -8.63 -23.22
C ILE A 357 -4.14 -8.50 -24.45
N GLN A 358 -4.02 -7.39 -25.17
CA GLN A 358 -4.87 -7.14 -26.34
C GLN A 358 -4.63 -8.16 -27.45
N SER A 359 -3.44 -8.77 -27.48
CA SER A 359 -3.08 -9.81 -28.42
C SER A 359 -3.38 -11.24 -27.95
N LEU A 360 -3.82 -11.44 -26.71
CA LEU A 360 -4.31 -12.74 -26.25
C LEU A 360 -5.52 -13.17 -27.09
N PRO A 361 -5.57 -14.44 -27.52
CA PRO A 361 -6.71 -14.94 -28.28
C PRO A 361 -7.98 -14.85 -27.43
N ASP A 362 -9.09 -14.43 -28.02
CA ASP A 362 -10.39 -14.59 -27.41
C ASP A 362 -10.83 -16.06 -27.58
N THR A 363 -10.44 -16.87 -26.62
CA THR A 363 -10.82 -18.30 -26.55
C THR A 363 -12.11 -18.54 -25.77
N GLY A 364 -12.76 -17.44 -25.32
CA GLY A 364 -13.86 -17.49 -24.37
C GLY A 364 -13.40 -17.63 -22.92
N HIS A 365 -12.11 -17.87 -22.65
CA HIS A 365 -11.56 -17.92 -21.30
C HIS A 365 -11.39 -16.52 -20.70
N LEU A 366 -11.56 -16.43 -19.39
CA LEU A 366 -11.39 -15.20 -18.65
C LEU A 366 -9.96 -15.09 -18.11
N TYR A 367 -9.21 -14.07 -18.54
CA TYR A 367 -7.89 -13.75 -17.98
C TYR A 367 -8.01 -12.65 -16.92
N ALA A 368 -7.23 -12.76 -15.83
CA ALA A 368 -7.19 -11.76 -14.77
C ALA A 368 -6.89 -10.34 -15.29
N ALA A 369 -5.96 -10.26 -16.22
CA ALA A 369 -5.59 -9.03 -16.88
C ALA A 369 -6.75 -8.34 -17.61
N HIS A 370 -7.63 -9.13 -18.27
CA HIS A 370 -8.83 -8.61 -18.91
C HIS A 370 -9.84 -8.08 -17.86
N VAL A 371 -10.03 -8.79 -16.74
CA VAL A 371 -10.92 -8.35 -15.65
C VAL A 371 -10.50 -6.97 -15.16
N ILE A 372 -9.23 -6.80 -14.86
CA ILE A 372 -8.69 -5.56 -14.32
C ILE A 372 -8.76 -4.42 -15.32
N ASN A 373 -8.39 -4.69 -16.58
CA ASN A 373 -8.47 -3.67 -17.63
C ASN A 373 -9.91 -3.22 -17.91
N ASP A 374 -10.88 -4.14 -17.88
CA ASP A 374 -12.28 -3.79 -18.06
C ASP A 374 -12.85 -3.04 -16.85
N ILE A 375 -12.44 -3.37 -15.61
CA ILE A 375 -12.78 -2.56 -14.42
C ILE A 375 -12.24 -1.13 -14.61
N TRP A 376 -10.97 -0.96 -15.04
CA TRP A 376 -10.41 0.35 -15.33
C TRP A 376 -11.23 1.11 -16.37
N ARG A 377 -11.53 0.48 -17.51
CA ARG A 377 -12.29 1.09 -18.61
C ARG A 377 -13.68 1.54 -18.15
N LEU A 378 -14.41 0.68 -17.42
CA LEU A 378 -15.76 0.94 -16.96
C LEU A 378 -15.84 1.98 -15.83
N THR A 379 -14.83 2.03 -14.96
CA THR A 379 -14.69 3.05 -13.92
C THR A 379 -14.04 4.33 -14.43
N LYS A 380 -13.49 4.32 -15.65
CA LYS A 380 -12.71 5.41 -16.25
C LYS A 380 -11.51 5.82 -15.37
N GLY A 381 -10.91 4.86 -14.64
CA GLY A 381 -9.81 5.10 -13.71
C GLY A 381 -10.17 5.90 -12.46
N ASN A 382 -11.45 6.16 -12.19
CA ASN A 382 -11.87 7.02 -11.07
C ASN A 382 -12.12 6.27 -9.75
N ALA A 383 -12.09 4.94 -9.73
CA ALA A 383 -12.27 4.18 -8.50
C ALA A 383 -11.00 4.20 -7.64
N ILE A 384 -11.18 4.02 -6.33
CA ILE A 384 -10.11 3.60 -5.44
C ILE A 384 -10.01 2.08 -5.57
N VAL A 385 -8.84 1.58 -5.94
CA VAL A 385 -8.57 0.14 -6.04
C VAL A 385 -7.68 -0.27 -4.89
N VAL A 386 -8.14 -1.25 -4.11
CA VAL A 386 -7.39 -1.82 -3.00
C VAL A 386 -7.02 -3.24 -3.36
N THR A 387 -5.72 -3.51 -3.52
CA THR A 387 -5.26 -4.83 -3.93
C THR A 387 -4.78 -5.66 -2.74
N ASP A 388 -5.05 -6.94 -2.80
CA ASP A 388 -4.34 -7.95 -2.03
C ASP A 388 -2.99 -8.27 -2.68
N VAL A 389 -2.22 -9.19 -2.11
CA VAL A 389 -0.86 -9.48 -2.55
C VAL A 389 -0.78 -10.79 -3.35
N GLY A 390 -0.23 -10.71 -4.54
CA GLY A 390 -0.08 -11.84 -5.46
C GLY A 390 -0.03 -11.41 -6.92
N GLN A 391 -0.34 -12.32 -7.85
CA GLN A 391 -0.40 -12.03 -9.28
C GLN A 391 -1.40 -10.90 -9.60
N HIS A 392 -2.57 -10.92 -8.97
CA HIS A 392 -3.62 -9.91 -9.14
C HIS A 392 -3.16 -8.49 -8.78
N GLN A 393 -2.26 -8.34 -7.81
CA GLN A 393 -1.62 -7.06 -7.46
C GLN A 393 -0.77 -6.54 -8.62
N MET A 394 0.03 -7.41 -9.22
CA MET A 394 0.90 -7.02 -10.33
C MET A 394 0.09 -6.76 -11.60
N TRP A 395 -0.92 -7.56 -11.90
CA TRP A 395 -1.82 -7.29 -13.01
C TRP A 395 -2.59 -5.98 -12.81
N GLU A 396 -2.99 -5.66 -11.58
CA GLU A 396 -3.61 -4.37 -11.30
C GLU A 396 -2.65 -3.21 -11.61
N ALA A 397 -1.43 -3.28 -11.10
CA ALA A 397 -0.40 -2.27 -11.34
C ALA A 397 -0.05 -2.07 -12.82
N GLN A 398 -0.16 -3.13 -13.64
CA GLN A 398 0.11 -3.08 -15.08
C GLN A 398 -1.09 -2.59 -15.89
N TYR A 399 -2.32 -2.98 -15.52
CA TYR A 399 -3.50 -2.86 -16.39
C TYR A 399 -4.55 -1.86 -15.92
N TYR A 400 -4.52 -1.46 -14.66
CA TYR A 400 -5.32 -0.34 -14.16
C TYR A 400 -4.51 0.95 -14.23
N LYS A 401 -4.97 1.94 -14.97
CA LYS A 401 -4.25 3.21 -15.13
C LYS A 401 -4.75 4.23 -14.09
N HIS A 402 -3.83 4.68 -13.23
CA HIS A 402 -4.11 5.62 -12.15
C HIS A 402 -3.75 7.05 -12.56
N ASP A 403 -4.75 7.91 -12.74
CA ASP A 403 -4.56 9.35 -13.02
C ASP A 403 -4.65 10.22 -11.77
N HIS A 404 -5.10 9.65 -10.66
CA HIS A 404 -5.32 10.36 -9.41
C HIS A 404 -4.50 9.78 -8.27
N GLU A 405 -4.00 10.68 -7.41
CA GLU A 405 -3.32 10.28 -6.18
C GLU A 405 -4.27 9.51 -5.24
N ARG A 406 -3.70 8.60 -4.45
CA ARG A 406 -4.41 7.82 -3.43
C ARG A 406 -5.54 6.93 -3.98
N THR A 407 -5.45 6.55 -5.26
CA THR A 407 -6.41 5.64 -5.90
C THR A 407 -5.93 4.20 -5.96
N LEU A 408 -4.63 3.95 -5.79
CA LEU A 408 -4.07 2.62 -5.54
C LEU A 408 -3.72 2.48 -4.06
N ILE A 409 -4.27 1.47 -3.40
CA ILE A 409 -3.95 1.09 -2.02
C ILE A 409 -3.51 -0.35 -2.01
N THR A 410 -2.25 -0.59 -1.66
CA THR A 410 -1.64 -1.93 -1.73
C THR A 410 -0.52 -2.08 -0.72
N SER A 411 -0.28 -3.30 -0.22
CA SER A 411 0.88 -3.62 0.61
C SER A 411 2.10 -3.87 -0.28
N GLY A 412 2.94 -2.85 -0.47
CA GLY A 412 4.09 -2.93 -1.38
C GLY A 412 5.38 -3.41 -0.72
N GLY A 413 5.63 -3.01 0.52
CA GLY A 413 6.88 -3.30 1.23
C GLY A 413 6.87 -4.65 1.96
N LEU A 414 5.86 -4.91 2.80
CA LEU A 414 5.75 -6.18 3.53
C LEU A 414 5.11 -7.28 2.67
N GLY A 415 4.24 -6.91 1.74
CA GLY A 415 3.58 -7.89 0.87
C GLY A 415 2.56 -8.75 1.61
N THR A 416 1.69 -8.14 2.39
CA THR A 416 0.77 -8.81 3.31
C THR A 416 -0.47 -9.33 2.59
N MET A 417 -0.59 -10.65 2.45
CA MET A 417 -1.84 -11.30 2.03
C MET A 417 -2.92 -11.10 3.10
N GLY A 418 -4.17 -10.88 2.66
CA GLY A 418 -5.30 -10.53 3.53
C GLY A 418 -5.45 -9.03 3.79
N PHE A 419 -4.62 -8.19 3.18
CA PHE A 419 -4.63 -6.74 3.37
C PHE A 419 -5.87 -6.08 2.73
N ALA A 420 -6.27 -6.50 1.54
CA ALA A 420 -7.16 -5.71 0.69
C ALA A 420 -8.55 -5.48 1.27
N LEU A 421 -9.22 -6.53 1.76
CA LEU A 421 -10.61 -6.43 2.22
C LEU A 421 -10.75 -5.46 3.40
N PRO A 422 -10.00 -5.59 4.51
CA PRO A 422 -10.08 -4.63 5.59
C PRO A 422 -9.57 -3.23 5.20
N ALA A 423 -8.50 -3.11 4.42
CA ALA A 423 -8.02 -1.80 3.96
C ALA A 423 -9.07 -1.06 3.11
N ALA A 424 -9.84 -1.78 2.28
CA ALA A 424 -10.93 -1.21 1.49
C ALA A 424 -12.08 -0.69 2.37
N ILE A 425 -12.38 -1.37 3.48
CA ILE A 425 -13.34 -0.87 4.48
C ILE A 425 -12.84 0.47 5.02
N GLY A 426 -11.57 0.54 5.43
CA GLY A 426 -10.95 1.79 5.89
C GLY A 426 -10.98 2.90 4.84
N ALA A 427 -10.63 2.59 3.59
CA ALA A 427 -10.68 3.53 2.48
C ALA A 427 -12.10 4.05 2.20
N LYS A 428 -13.12 3.20 2.38
CA LYS A 428 -14.52 3.61 2.21
C LYS A 428 -14.98 4.56 3.32
N PHE A 429 -14.53 4.36 4.57
CA PHE A 429 -14.77 5.32 5.65
C PHE A 429 -14.05 6.66 5.41
N ALA A 430 -12.85 6.62 4.82
CA ALA A 430 -12.10 7.83 4.46
C ALA A 430 -12.75 8.62 3.31
N CYS A 431 -13.34 7.92 2.34
CA CYS A 431 -13.91 8.47 1.11
C CYS A 431 -15.30 7.88 0.84
N PRO A 432 -16.33 8.26 1.62
CA PRO A 432 -17.65 7.61 1.57
C PRO A 432 -18.34 7.73 0.22
N ASP A 433 -18.08 8.80 -0.54
CA ASP A 433 -18.70 9.06 -1.84
C ASP A 433 -17.94 8.43 -3.03
N ARG A 434 -16.73 7.88 -2.79
CA ARG A 434 -15.93 7.26 -3.83
C ARG A 434 -16.35 5.81 -4.07
N GLU A 435 -16.29 5.39 -5.33
CA GLU A 435 -16.35 3.98 -5.70
C GLU A 435 -15.06 3.29 -5.24
N VAL A 436 -15.19 2.15 -4.53
CA VAL A 436 -14.06 1.37 -4.02
C VAL A 436 -14.16 -0.06 -4.53
N TRP A 437 -13.09 -0.54 -5.12
CA TRP A 437 -12.91 -1.91 -5.58
C TRP A 437 -11.85 -2.61 -4.75
N VAL A 438 -12.16 -3.83 -4.33
CA VAL A 438 -11.20 -4.81 -3.79
C VAL A 438 -10.77 -5.71 -4.94
N VAL A 439 -9.48 -5.85 -5.17
CA VAL A 439 -8.91 -6.83 -6.11
C VAL A 439 -8.08 -7.81 -5.29
N ALA A 440 -8.61 -8.99 -5.04
CA ALA A 440 -7.97 -9.99 -4.20
C ALA A 440 -7.88 -11.34 -4.90
N GLY A 441 -6.81 -12.10 -4.67
CA GLY A 441 -6.77 -13.50 -5.04
C GLY A 441 -7.63 -14.34 -4.09
N ASP A 442 -8.06 -15.52 -4.56
CA ASP A 442 -8.84 -16.47 -3.76
C ASP A 442 -8.15 -16.85 -2.44
N GLY A 443 -6.81 -16.97 -2.43
CA GLY A 443 -6.04 -17.27 -1.21
C GLY A 443 -6.00 -16.12 -0.21
N GLY A 444 -5.66 -14.90 -0.67
CA GLY A 444 -5.58 -13.73 0.20
C GLY A 444 -6.93 -13.32 0.78
N PHE A 445 -8.00 -13.39 -0.02
CA PHE A 445 -9.35 -13.09 0.44
C PHE A 445 -9.79 -13.96 1.62
N GLN A 446 -9.44 -15.24 1.60
CA GLN A 446 -9.79 -16.17 2.68
C GLN A 446 -9.18 -15.80 4.04
N MET A 447 -8.04 -15.11 4.06
CA MET A 447 -7.35 -14.74 5.31
C MET A 447 -8.11 -13.72 6.16
N THR A 448 -8.95 -12.89 5.54
CA THR A 448 -9.69 -11.81 6.23
C THR A 448 -11.17 -11.77 5.87
N MET A 449 -11.71 -12.82 5.25
CA MET A 449 -13.12 -12.91 4.83
C MET A 449 -14.14 -12.70 5.96
N ALA A 450 -13.74 -12.88 7.23
CA ALA A 450 -14.59 -12.61 8.38
C ALA A 450 -15.07 -11.14 8.42
N GLU A 451 -14.31 -10.21 7.82
CA GLU A 451 -14.66 -8.80 7.75
C GLU A 451 -15.86 -8.51 6.81
N LEU A 452 -16.35 -9.51 6.05
CA LEU A 452 -17.65 -9.41 5.39
C LEU A 452 -18.80 -9.15 6.39
N ALA A 453 -18.68 -9.66 7.62
CA ALA A 453 -19.63 -9.34 8.70
C ALA A 453 -19.55 -7.86 9.12
N THR A 454 -18.36 -7.27 9.13
CA THR A 454 -18.16 -5.82 9.37
C THR A 454 -18.82 -5.00 8.26
N ILE A 455 -18.61 -5.36 7.01
CA ILE A 455 -19.26 -4.72 5.85
C ILE A 455 -20.79 -4.75 5.99
N LYS A 456 -21.35 -5.90 6.37
CA LYS A 456 -22.79 -6.07 6.55
C LYS A 456 -23.33 -5.20 7.69
N GLN A 457 -22.62 -5.20 8.83
CA GLN A 457 -23.00 -4.42 10.01
C GLN A 457 -22.97 -2.92 9.73
N GLU A 458 -21.92 -2.43 9.09
CA GLU A 458 -21.71 -1.02 8.77
C GLU A 458 -22.45 -0.57 7.48
N LYS A 459 -23.09 -1.50 6.77
CA LYS A 459 -23.84 -1.23 5.52
C LYS A 459 -22.99 -0.53 4.46
N ILE A 460 -21.75 -0.96 4.32
CA ILE A 460 -20.78 -0.38 3.40
C ILE A 460 -21.04 -0.87 1.98
N LYS A 461 -20.85 -0.02 0.97
CA LYS A 461 -20.83 -0.39 -0.44
C LYS A 461 -19.39 -0.55 -0.93
N LEU A 462 -19.02 -1.78 -1.25
CA LEU A 462 -17.78 -2.13 -1.95
C LEU A 462 -18.11 -3.01 -3.17
N ASN A 463 -17.24 -3.00 -4.17
CA ASN A 463 -17.21 -4.01 -5.22
C ASN A 463 -15.99 -4.90 -4.97
N ILE A 464 -16.21 -6.19 -4.73
CA ILE A 464 -15.15 -7.13 -4.36
C ILE A 464 -14.92 -8.08 -5.53
N ALA A 465 -13.78 -7.93 -6.21
CA ALA A 465 -13.33 -8.78 -7.30
C ALA A 465 -12.37 -9.84 -6.74
N ILE A 466 -12.82 -11.08 -6.63
CA ILE A 466 -11.97 -12.22 -6.30
C ILE A 466 -11.44 -12.79 -7.61
N ILE A 467 -10.14 -12.64 -7.82
CA ILE A 467 -9.41 -13.21 -8.96
C ILE A 467 -9.06 -14.65 -8.58
N ASN A 468 -9.95 -15.57 -8.96
CA ASN A 468 -9.92 -16.96 -8.53
C ASN A 468 -9.28 -17.83 -9.61
N ASN A 469 -8.04 -18.20 -9.42
CA ASN A 469 -7.32 -19.16 -10.27
C ASN A 469 -7.08 -20.49 -9.58
N PHE A 470 -7.65 -20.73 -8.39
CA PHE A 470 -7.51 -21.95 -7.59
C PHE A 470 -6.08 -22.28 -7.17
N TYR A 471 -5.22 -21.25 -7.10
CA TYR A 471 -3.83 -21.37 -6.72
C TYR A 471 -3.37 -20.20 -5.84
N LEU A 472 -2.35 -20.46 -5.03
CA LEU A 472 -1.48 -19.38 -4.57
C LEU A 472 -0.62 -18.91 -5.76
N GLY A 473 -1.24 -18.09 -6.64
CA GLY A 473 -0.81 -17.89 -8.01
C GLY A 473 0.63 -17.39 -8.16
N MET A 474 1.09 -16.42 -7.32
CA MET A 474 2.47 -15.94 -7.40
C MET A 474 3.47 -17.04 -6.96
N VAL A 475 3.13 -17.84 -5.94
CA VAL A 475 3.98 -18.96 -5.50
C VAL A 475 4.04 -20.04 -6.57
N ARG A 476 2.88 -20.37 -7.20
CA ARG A 476 2.82 -21.26 -8.36
C ARG A 476 3.73 -20.78 -9.50
N GLN A 477 3.66 -19.49 -9.85
CA GLN A 477 4.50 -18.90 -10.92
C GLN A 477 5.99 -19.07 -10.63
N TRP A 478 6.42 -18.88 -9.36
CA TRP A 478 7.80 -19.13 -8.98
C TRP A 478 8.17 -20.61 -9.06
N GLN A 479 7.27 -21.52 -8.69
CA GLN A 479 7.48 -22.98 -8.86
C GLN A 479 7.54 -23.36 -10.34
N GLU A 480 6.74 -22.71 -11.19
CA GLU A 480 6.80 -22.90 -12.63
C GLU A 480 8.16 -22.51 -13.22
N PHE A 481 8.63 -21.30 -12.91
CA PHE A 481 9.84 -20.75 -13.54
C PHE A 481 11.14 -21.28 -12.96
N PHE A 482 11.17 -21.61 -11.67
CA PHE A 482 12.42 -21.92 -10.97
C PHE A 482 12.49 -23.31 -10.36
N TYR A 483 11.37 -24.06 -10.35
CA TYR A 483 11.29 -25.39 -9.71
C TYR A 483 10.66 -26.44 -10.64
N GLU A 484 10.82 -26.32 -11.96
CA GLU A 484 10.41 -27.31 -12.95
C GLU A 484 8.92 -27.73 -12.83
N LYS A 485 8.04 -26.77 -12.55
CA LYS A 485 6.61 -26.99 -12.35
C LYS A 485 6.27 -27.97 -11.21
N ARG A 486 7.14 -28.13 -10.23
CA ARG A 486 6.83 -28.92 -9.04
C ARG A 486 5.94 -28.11 -8.08
N TYR A 487 4.64 -28.17 -8.31
CA TYR A 487 3.64 -27.42 -7.55
C TYR A 487 3.39 -28.09 -6.18
N ALA A 488 4.04 -27.59 -5.13
CA ALA A 488 3.93 -28.08 -3.77
C ALA A 488 3.15 -27.09 -2.89
N ALA A 489 2.02 -27.53 -2.32
CA ALA A 489 1.16 -26.74 -1.43
C ALA A 489 0.65 -25.39 -2.04
N THR A 490 0.50 -25.33 -3.37
CA THR A 490 0.01 -24.15 -4.08
C THR A 490 -1.36 -24.31 -4.70
N PRO A 491 -1.81 -25.50 -5.13
CA PRO A 491 -3.23 -25.69 -5.47
C PRO A 491 -4.11 -25.38 -4.26
N LEU A 492 -5.16 -24.60 -4.47
CA LEU A 492 -5.99 -24.07 -3.39
C LEU A 492 -7.47 -24.40 -3.66
N LEU A 493 -8.03 -25.33 -2.89
CA LEU A 493 -9.47 -25.55 -2.89
C LEU A 493 -10.13 -24.56 -1.93
N GLY A 494 -10.82 -23.56 -2.50
CA GLY A 494 -11.52 -22.53 -1.73
C GLY A 494 -13.00 -22.84 -1.50
N PRO A 495 -13.69 -21.99 -0.71
CA PRO A 495 -15.13 -22.04 -0.57
C PRO A 495 -15.82 -21.60 -1.87
N ASP A 496 -17.10 -21.93 -2.01
CA ASP A 496 -17.97 -21.27 -2.98
C ASP A 496 -18.19 -19.80 -2.55
N PHE A 497 -17.50 -18.87 -3.19
CA PHE A 497 -17.52 -17.45 -2.79
C PHE A 497 -18.90 -16.80 -2.97
N VAL A 498 -19.73 -17.28 -3.87
CA VAL A 498 -21.13 -16.80 -4.02
C VAL A 498 -21.93 -17.19 -2.78
N LYS A 499 -21.91 -18.47 -2.40
CA LYS A 499 -22.59 -18.95 -1.19
C LYS A 499 -22.03 -18.33 0.08
N LEU A 500 -20.72 -18.08 0.11
CA LEU A 500 -20.08 -17.38 1.22
C LEU A 500 -20.64 -15.96 1.37
N ALA A 501 -20.71 -15.20 0.29
CA ALA A 501 -21.30 -13.85 0.30
C ALA A 501 -22.76 -13.88 0.80
N GLU A 502 -23.57 -14.80 0.28
CA GLU A 502 -24.96 -14.99 0.69
C GLU A 502 -25.09 -15.35 2.18
N ALA A 503 -24.18 -16.17 2.72
CA ALA A 503 -24.16 -16.53 4.15
C ALA A 503 -23.91 -15.30 5.05
N PHE A 504 -23.18 -14.28 4.57
CA PHE A 504 -23.03 -13.00 5.24
C PHE A 504 -24.17 -12.00 4.90
N GLY A 505 -25.17 -12.41 4.11
CA GLY A 505 -26.27 -11.56 3.66
C GLY A 505 -25.84 -10.48 2.67
N LEU A 506 -24.80 -10.75 1.89
CA LEU A 506 -24.30 -9.93 0.79
C LEU A 506 -24.66 -10.58 -0.55
N ARG A 507 -24.61 -9.81 -1.63
CA ARG A 507 -24.82 -10.34 -2.97
C ARG A 507 -23.55 -11.01 -3.47
N GLY A 508 -23.67 -12.25 -3.96
CA GLY A 508 -22.62 -13.00 -4.64
C GLY A 508 -22.91 -13.14 -6.14
N MET A 509 -21.88 -13.02 -6.95
CA MET A 509 -21.94 -13.23 -8.42
C MET A 509 -20.74 -14.07 -8.85
N ARG A 510 -20.87 -14.80 -9.97
CA ARG A 510 -19.78 -15.60 -10.56
C ARG A 510 -19.73 -15.43 -12.05
N ILE A 511 -18.53 -15.39 -12.60
CA ILE A 511 -18.27 -15.28 -14.03
C ILE A 511 -17.09 -16.17 -14.44
N LYS A 512 -17.21 -16.82 -15.60
CA LYS A 512 -16.19 -17.69 -16.20
C LYS A 512 -15.83 -17.27 -17.63
N GLN A 513 -16.71 -16.53 -18.31
CA GLN A 513 -16.56 -16.19 -19.71
C GLN A 513 -16.39 -14.69 -19.91
N ARG A 514 -15.49 -14.33 -20.82
CA ARG A 514 -15.19 -12.92 -21.10
C ARG A 514 -16.40 -12.13 -21.60
N ALA A 515 -17.26 -12.75 -22.41
CA ALA A 515 -18.44 -12.08 -22.98
C ALA A 515 -19.42 -11.52 -21.93
N GLU A 516 -19.42 -12.09 -20.71
CA GLU A 516 -20.31 -11.68 -19.61
C GLU A 516 -19.74 -10.53 -18.78
N LEU A 517 -18.43 -10.25 -18.91
CA LEU A 517 -17.65 -9.41 -18.00
C LEU A 517 -18.21 -7.99 -17.88
N GLN A 518 -18.45 -7.31 -19.00
CA GLN A 518 -18.93 -5.92 -18.98
C GLN A 518 -20.29 -5.80 -18.28
N GLY A 519 -21.25 -6.62 -18.66
CA GLY A 519 -22.62 -6.57 -18.09
C GLY A 519 -22.62 -6.82 -16.59
N LEU A 520 -21.82 -7.79 -16.13
CA LEU A 520 -21.74 -8.14 -14.71
C LEU A 520 -21.06 -7.06 -13.88
N VAL A 521 -19.99 -6.43 -14.38
CA VAL A 521 -19.33 -5.31 -13.71
C VAL A 521 -20.26 -4.10 -13.62
N GLU A 522 -21.02 -3.79 -14.69
CA GLU A 522 -22.01 -2.71 -14.69
C GLU A 522 -23.13 -2.99 -13.67
N GLU A 523 -23.61 -4.23 -13.61
CA GLU A 523 -24.63 -4.66 -12.65
C GLU A 523 -24.14 -4.54 -11.20
N ALA A 524 -22.90 -4.99 -10.92
CA ALA A 524 -22.30 -4.87 -9.59
C ALA A 524 -22.13 -3.40 -9.15
N ARG A 525 -21.73 -2.53 -10.07
CA ARG A 525 -21.61 -1.09 -9.82
C ARG A 525 -22.96 -0.42 -9.53
N ALA A 526 -24.02 -0.84 -10.21
CA ALA A 526 -25.36 -0.32 -10.03
C ALA A 526 -26.05 -0.78 -8.74
N ASP A 527 -25.58 -1.87 -8.13
CA ASP A 527 -26.11 -2.36 -6.85
C ASP A 527 -25.85 -1.37 -5.71
N SER A 528 -26.83 -1.19 -4.83
CA SER A 528 -26.73 -0.27 -3.69
C SER A 528 -25.91 -0.84 -2.53
N GLY A 529 -25.74 -2.16 -2.45
CA GLY A 529 -24.99 -2.88 -1.43
C GLY A 529 -23.64 -3.41 -1.94
N THR A 530 -22.86 -4.01 -1.06
CA THR A 530 -21.63 -4.70 -1.43
C THR A 530 -21.92 -5.94 -2.26
N VAL A 531 -21.16 -6.09 -3.34
CA VAL A 531 -21.22 -7.26 -4.23
C VAL A 531 -19.87 -7.98 -4.19
N VAL A 532 -19.90 -9.30 -4.01
CA VAL A 532 -18.74 -10.19 -4.09
C VAL A 532 -18.80 -10.92 -5.43
N ILE A 533 -17.78 -10.78 -6.24
CA ILE A 533 -17.72 -11.36 -7.59
C ILE A 533 -16.59 -12.37 -7.65
N ASP A 534 -16.93 -13.64 -7.88
CA ASP A 534 -15.99 -14.74 -8.13
C ASP A 534 -15.63 -14.76 -9.62
N PHE A 535 -14.52 -14.12 -9.99
CA PHE A 535 -13.95 -14.17 -11.32
C PHE A 535 -13.08 -15.43 -11.45
N GLN A 536 -13.63 -16.51 -11.99
CA GLN A 536 -12.87 -17.72 -12.27
C GLN A 536 -12.04 -17.50 -13.54
N VAL A 537 -10.75 -17.32 -13.34
CA VAL A 537 -9.78 -16.94 -14.38
C VAL A 537 -8.88 -18.12 -14.76
N GLU A 538 -8.16 -17.94 -15.88
CA GLU A 538 -7.15 -18.89 -16.34
C GLU A 538 -6.17 -19.24 -15.22
N GLN A 539 -5.97 -20.53 -14.98
CA GLN A 539 -5.25 -21.06 -13.84
C GLN A 539 -3.73 -20.91 -13.98
N GLU A 540 -3.24 -21.12 -15.19
CA GLU A 540 -1.79 -21.17 -15.46
C GLU A 540 -1.23 -19.87 -16.04
N ASP A 541 -2.02 -18.80 -16.12
CA ASP A 541 -1.49 -17.51 -16.54
C ASP A 541 -0.46 -16.98 -15.54
N SER A 542 0.58 -16.37 -16.06
CA SER A 542 1.68 -15.80 -15.30
C SER A 542 1.85 -14.32 -15.58
N VAL A 543 2.34 -13.58 -14.57
CA VAL A 543 2.63 -12.15 -14.70
C VAL A 543 3.89 -11.95 -15.52
N PHE A 544 3.76 -11.28 -16.64
CA PHE A 544 4.87 -10.89 -17.52
C PHE A 544 4.86 -9.38 -17.76
N PRO A 545 6.04 -8.77 -17.96
CA PRO A 545 7.37 -9.37 -17.82
C PRO A 545 7.75 -9.60 -16.35
N MET A 546 8.81 -10.36 -16.11
CA MET A 546 9.34 -10.61 -14.77
C MET A 546 10.88 -10.62 -14.78
N VAL A 547 11.51 -9.81 -13.95
CA VAL A 547 12.94 -9.90 -13.65
C VAL A 547 13.13 -10.96 -12.55
N PRO A 548 13.87 -12.05 -12.80
CA PRO A 548 14.18 -13.02 -11.73
C PRO A 548 14.90 -12.35 -10.56
N ALA A 549 14.66 -12.83 -9.33
CA ALA A 549 15.32 -12.27 -8.16
C ALA A 549 16.85 -12.29 -8.29
N GLY A 550 17.48 -11.13 -8.11
CA GLY A 550 18.95 -10.97 -8.24
C GLY A 550 19.48 -10.97 -9.68
N ALA A 551 18.62 -11.05 -10.69
CA ALA A 551 19.02 -10.86 -12.08
C ALA A 551 19.21 -9.38 -12.43
N ASP A 552 19.91 -9.13 -13.54
CA ASP A 552 20.05 -7.80 -14.10
C ASP A 552 18.67 -7.28 -14.58
N LEU A 553 18.41 -5.99 -14.44
CA LEU A 553 17.09 -5.40 -14.65
C LEU A 553 16.58 -5.55 -16.11
N ASP A 554 17.48 -5.68 -17.07
CA ASP A 554 17.19 -5.91 -18.48
C ASP A 554 17.03 -7.40 -18.88
N LYS A 555 17.31 -8.33 -17.95
CA LYS A 555 17.16 -9.77 -18.16
C LYS A 555 15.80 -10.26 -17.69
N MET A 556 14.76 -9.90 -18.44
CA MET A 556 13.38 -10.23 -18.08
C MET A 556 12.92 -11.53 -18.76
N ILE A 557 12.14 -12.31 -18.02
CA ILE A 557 11.30 -13.36 -18.58
C ILE A 557 10.09 -12.66 -19.20
N ARG A 558 9.87 -12.88 -20.49
CA ARG A 558 8.79 -12.26 -21.27
C ARG A 558 7.72 -13.29 -21.60
N ARG A 559 6.51 -12.83 -21.89
CA ARG A 559 5.45 -13.72 -22.36
C ARG A 559 5.91 -14.42 -23.65
N PRO A 560 5.74 -15.77 -23.74
CA PRO A 560 6.06 -16.49 -24.97
C PRO A 560 5.29 -15.95 -26.18
N ALA A 561 5.89 -16.03 -27.37
CA ALA A 561 5.22 -15.66 -28.59
C ALA A 561 3.96 -16.53 -28.85
N ARG A 562 2.99 -15.99 -29.57
CA ARG A 562 1.64 -16.56 -29.74
C ARG A 562 1.64 -18.01 -30.29
N ASP A 563 2.58 -18.33 -31.19
CA ASP A 563 2.66 -19.66 -31.81
C ASP A 563 3.05 -20.78 -30.81
N VAL A 564 3.78 -20.43 -29.76
CA VAL A 564 4.16 -21.36 -28.69
C VAL A 564 2.99 -21.62 -27.72
N LEU A 565 2.09 -20.64 -27.54
CA LEU A 565 0.92 -20.77 -26.66
C LEU A 565 -0.17 -21.70 -27.26
N ILE A 566 -0.24 -21.82 -28.60
CA ILE A 566 -1.19 -22.70 -29.28
C ILE A 566 -0.72 -24.17 -29.24
N GLU A 567 0.58 -24.42 -29.27
CA GLU A 567 1.14 -25.78 -29.23
C GLU A 567 1.16 -26.38 -27.81
N THR A 568 1.11 -25.56 -26.76
CA THR A 568 1.05 -26.03 -25.36
C THR A 568 -0.35 -26.19 -24.80
N GLY A 569 -1.38 -25.98 -25.63
CA GLY A 569 -2.76 -26.31 -25.31
C GLY A 569 -2.94 -27.82 -25.11
N ALA A 570 -2.48 -28.31 -23.98
CA ALA A 570 -2.89 -29.58 -23.45
C ALA A 570 -4.38 -29.49 -23.13
N ASP A 571 -5.10 -30.47 -23.60
CA ASP A 571 -6.55 -30.63 -23.48
C ASP A 571 -7.07 -30.20 -22.11
N ALA A 572 -7.82 -29.12 -22.08
CA ALA A 572 -8.46 -28.59 -20.87
C ALA A 572 -9.63 -29.45 -20.36
N ASP A 573 -9.86 -30.62 -20.96
CA ASP A 573 -11.04 -31.45 -20.73
C ASP A 573 -10.84 -32.64 -19.75
N GLU A 574 -9.70 -32.78 -19.08
CA GLU A 574 -9.46 -33.92 -18.17
C GLU A 574 -9.39 -33.58 -16.68
N TRP A 575 -10.02 -32.52 -16.21
CA TRP A 575 -10.19 -32.31 -14.76
C TRP A 575 -11.67 -32.37 -14.33
N GLU A 576 -12.36 -33.43 -14.68
CA GLU A 576 -13.52 -33.87 -13.89
C GLU A 576 -13.01 -34.36 -12.53
N LEU A 577 -13.38 -33.62 -11.50
CA LEU A 577 -13.13 -33.93 -10.10
C LEU A 577 -13.63 -35.35 -9.79
N GLY A 578 -12.72 -36.29 -9.61
CA GLY A 578 -13.02 -37.54 -8.95
C GLY A 578 -13.53 -37.26 -7.53
N ALA A 579 -14.70 -37.73 -7.21
CA ALA A 579 -15.49 -37.58 -6.00
C ALA A 579 -14.75 -37.95 -4.70
#